data_c3b200bcf23fda44d5d541d0e0894ebe
#
_entry.id   c3b200bcf23fda44d5d541d0e0894ebe
#
_cell.length_a   1.000
_cell.length_b   1.000
_cell.length_c   1.000
_cell.angle_alpha   90.00
_cell.angle_beta   90.00
_cell.angle_gamma   90.00
#
_symmetry.space_group_name_H-M   'P 1'
#
loop_
_entity.id
_entity.type
_entity.pdbx_description
1 polymer ?
#
loop_
_entity_poly.entity_id
_entity_poly.type
_entity_poly.pdbx_seq_one_letter_code
_entity_poly.pdbx_strand_id
1 'polypeptide(L)'
;LTEAFNLSLGEATAAFSAIVREEIELSVPVVEFVARDELARRLQSGQAGGVEDRLCRINQHFRTGDGFATDALLLFPEQGSLEIVRRMLGEDTSAEHITELEQDALAEIGNIIINSCMSSLADLFGSEITGSLPRVQCSSVARLLDDKAPENLILVARIGMSMSAHNLSGFVLFLMDV
;
A
#
# COMPACT_ATOMS: atom_id res chain seq x y z
N LEU A 1 -15.50 -7.95 5.38
CA LEU A 1 -14.38 -7.19 4.80
C LEU A 1 -13.07 -7.48 5.54
N THR A 2 -12.99 -7.24 6.85
CA THR A 2 -11.75 -7.47 7.64
C THR A 2 -11.23 -8.90 7.49
N GLU A 3 -12.09 -9.91 7.49
CA GLU A 3 -11.70 -11.31 7.33
C GLU A 3 -11.17 -11.60 5.92
N ALA A 4 -11.79 -11.03 4.87
CA ALA A 4 -11.31 -11.14 3.50
C ALA A 4 -9.91 -10.52 3.36
N PHE A 5 -9.72 -9.31 3.86
CA PHE A 5 -8.41 -8.67 3.88
C PHE A 5 -7.37 -9.47 4.68
N ASN A 6 -7.76 -10.07 5.80
CA ASN A 6 -6.82 -10.84 6.63
C ASN A 6 -6.33 -12.09 5.90
N LEU A 7 -7.20 -12.79 5.19
CA LEU A 7 -6.83 -13.96 4.38
C LEU A 7 -5.88 -13.57 3.23
N SER A 8 -6.25 -12.54 2.47
CA SER A 8 -5.42 -12.01 1.37
C SER A 8 -4.04 -11.59 1.81
N LEU A 9 -3.96 -10.92 2.96
CA LEU A 9 -2.70 -10.46 3.51
C LEU A 9 -1.80 -11.60 3.97
N GLY A 10 -2.37 -12.73 4.39
CA GLY A 10 -1.61 -13.94 4.66
C GLY A 10 -0.87 -14.46 3.42
N GLU A 11 -1.54 -14.51 2.29
CA GLU A 11 -0.94 -14.90 1.00
C GLU A 11 0.09 -13.86 0.52
N ALA A 12 -0.26 -12.57 0.60
CA ALA A 12 0.64 -11.47 0.26
C ALA A 12 1.91 -11.49 1.11
N THR A 13 1.80 -11.77 2.42
CA THR A 13 2.93 -11.87 3.34
C THR A 13 3.90 -12.96 2.93
N ALA A 14 3.41 -14.14 2.58
CA ALA A 14 4.25 -15.25 2.13
C ALA A 14 5.01 -14.90 0.85
N ALA A 15 4.32 -14.30 -0.14
CA ALA A 15 4.94 -13.86 -1.38
C ALA A 15 5.97 -12.74 -1.16
N PHE A 16 5.64 -11.78 -0.30
CA PHE A 16 6.51 -10.65 0.02
C PHE A 16 7.76 -11.12 0.78
N SER A 17 7.61 -11.98 1.80
CA SER A 17 8.74 -12.57 2.53
C SER A 17 9.69 -13.34 1.60
N ALA A 18 9.16 -14.05 0.61
CA ALA A 18 9.97 -14.77 -0.37
C ALA A 18 10.79 -13.82 -1.26
N ILE A 19 10.25 -12.67 -1.65
CA ILE A 19 10.94 -11.66 -2.45
C ILE A 19 12.04 -10.97 -1.65
N VAL A 20 11.71 -10.53 -0.44
CA VAL A 20 12.65 -9.81 0.45
C VAL A 20 13.67 -10.76 1.07
N ARG A 21 13.41 -12.07 1.04
CA ARG A 21 14.21 -13.14 1.67
C ARG A 21 14.35 -12.98 3.17
N GLU A 22 13.35 -12.39 3.80
CA GLU A 22 13.25 -12.19 5.24
C GLU A 22 11.83 -12.47 5.73
N GLU A 23 11.72 -12.76 7.01
CA GLU A 23 10.42 -12.94 7.66
C GLU A 23 9.76 -11.58 7.87
N ILE A 24 8.59 -11.43 7.25
CA ILE A 24 7.74 -10.25 7.37
C ILE A 24 6.48 -10.64 8.11
N GLU A 25 6.13 -9.85 9.09
CA GLU A 25 4.87 -9.97 9.82
C GLU A 25 3.95 -8.82 9.45
N LEU A 26 2.72 -9.14 9.06
CA LEU A 26 1.66 -8.16 8.85
C LEU A 26 0.63 -8.29 9.97
N SER A 27 0.21 -7.17 10.55
CA SER A 27 -0.85 -7.17 11.55
C SER A 27 -2.22 -7.40 10.92
N VAL A 28 -3.19 -7.78 11.72
CA VAL A 28 -4.60 -7.78 11.31
C VAL A 28 -4.98 -6.36 10.86
N PRO A 29 -5.60 -6.20 9.68
CA PRO A 29 -5.96 -4.89 9.17
C PRO A 29 -7.08 -4.25 9.99
N VAL A 30 -6.94 -2.95 10.22
CA VAL A 30 -8.04 -2.11 10.71
C VAL A 30 -8.72 -1.49 9.49
N VAL A 31 -9.98 -1.87 9.26
CA VAL A 31 -10.74 -1.44 8.09
C VAL A 31 -11.80 -0.41 8.50
N GLU A 32 -11.80 0.74 7.85
CA GLU A 32 -12.76 1.81 8.10
C GLU A 32 -13.16 2.53 6.79
N PHE A 33 -14.31 3.19 6.81
CA PHE A 33 -14.69 4.15 5.78
C PHE A 33 -14.45 5.55 6.32
N VAL A 34 -13.74 6.36 5.57
CA VAL A 34 -13.38 7.71 5.99
C VAL A 34 -13.41 8.68 4.80
N ALA A 35 -13.74 9.95 5.05
CA ALA A 35 -13.63 10.96 4.02
C ALA A 35 -12.15 11.23 3.70
N ARG A 36 -11.85 11.45 2.43
CA ARG A 36 -10.47 11.63 1.94
C ARG A 36 -9.72 12.75 2.64
N ASP A 37 -10.39 13.89 2.89
CA ASP A 37 -9.82 15.03 3.59
C ASP A 37 -9.50 14.71 5.06
N GLU A 38 -10.33 13.90 5.70
CA GLU A 38 -10.10 13.45 7.08
C GLU A 38 -8.87 12.54 7.14
N LEU A 39 -8.71 11.60 6.19
CA LEU A 39 -7.51 10.78 6.11
C LEU A 39 -6.26 11.65 5.90
N ALA A 40 -6.32 12.63 4.99
CA ALA A 40 -5.22 13.55 4.75
C ALA A 40 -4.82 14.31 6.03
N ARG A 41 -5.79 14.80 6.79
CA ARG A 41 -5.56 15.45 8.10
C ARG A 41 -4.92 14.52 9.12
N ARG A 42 -5.41 13.28 9.24
CA ARG A 42 -4.86 12.27 10.16
C ARG A 42 -3.42 11.90 9.82
N LEU A 43 -3.09 11.76 8.54
CA LEU A 43 -1.73 11.51 8.09
C LEU A 43 -0.79 12.68 8.38
N GLN A 44 -1.22 13.91 8.10
CA GLN A 44 -0.44 15.13 8.36
C GLN A 44 -0.22 15.39 9.86
N SER A 45 -1.19 15.06 10.71
CA SER A 45 -1.09 15.22 12.17
C SER A 45 -0.29 14.12 12.87
N GLY A 46 0.19 13.12 12.14
CA GLY A 46 0.88 11.96 12.71
C GLY A 46 -0.03 10.97 13.45
N GLN A 47 -1.34 11.21 13.49
CA GLN A 47 -2.31 10.32 14.17
C GLN A 47 -2.46 8.96 13.49
N ALA A 48 -2.06 8.86 12.22
CA ALA A 48 -2.10 7.59 11.48
C ALA A 48 -0.85 6.71 11.68
N GLY A 49 0.06 7.07 12.60
CA GLY A 49 1.10 6.15 13.08
C GLY A 49 2.52 6.43 12.62
N GLY A 50 2.93 7.66 12.59
CA GLY A 50 4.31 8.06 12.36
C GLY A 50 4.41 9.22 11.40
N VAL A 51 5.14 10.22 11.80
CA VAL A 51 5.29 11.46 11.05
C VAL A 51 6.40 11.25 10.03
N GLU A 52 6.06 10.71 8.88
CA GLU A 52 6.86 10.99 7.70
C GLU A 52 6.09 11.98 6.84
N ASP A 53 6.68 13.14 6.59
CA ASP A 53 6.10 14.16 5.69
C ASP A 53 6.00 13.65 4.25
N ARG A 54 6.67 12.52 3.95
CA ARG A 54 6.75 11.92 2.63
C ARG A 54 6.35 10.46 2.65
N LEU A 55 5.51 10.09 1.68
CA LEU A 55 5.05 8.73 1.44
C LEU A 55 5.35 8.32 0.00
N CYS A 56 5.55 7.02 -0.22
CA CYS A 56 5.50 6.41 -1.53
C CYS A 56 4.08 5.86 -1.75
N ARG A 57 3.45 6.26 -2.84
CA ARG A 57 2.15 5.79 -3.31
C ARG A 57 2.36 4.81 -4.46
N ILE A 58 1.75 3.65 -4.36
CA ILE A 58 1.60 2.72 -5.46
C ILE A 58 0.13 2.72 -5.84
N ASN A 59 -0.18 3.01 -7.08
CA ASN A 59 -1.54 3.10 -7.61
C ASN A 59 -1.78 2.06 -8.69
N GLN A 60 -2.92 1.36 -8.62
CA GLN A 60 -3.44 0.52 -9.68
C GLN A 60 -4.91 0.85 -9.93
N HIS A 61 -5.29 0.91 -11.19
CA HIS A 61 -6.68 1.09 -11.61
C HIS A 61 -7.31 -0.26 -11.89
N PHE A 62 -8.50 -0.51 -11.35
CA PHE A 62 -9.25 -1.75 -11.50
C PHE A 62 -10.59 -1.50 -12.17
N ARG A 63 -11.03 -2.50 -12.94
CA ARG A 63 -12.35 -2.50 -13.60
C ARG A 63 -12.98 -3.87 -13.48
N THR A 64 -14.29 -3.87 -13.28
CA THR A 64 -15.13 -5.07 -13.35
C THR A 64 -15.83 -5.17 -14.71
N GLY A 65 -16.26 -6.36 -15.06
CA GLY A 65 -16.97 -6.61 -16.33
C GLY A 65 -18.32 -5.89 -16.44
N ASP A 66 -18.94 -5.51 -15.34
CA ASP A 66 -20.20 -4.75 -15.27
C ASP A 66 -20.00 -3.22 -15.36
N GLY A 67 -18.76 -2.77 -15.50
CA GLY A 67 -18.41 -1.36 -15.73
C GLY A 67 -18.06 -0.57 -14.47
N PHE A 68 -18.06 -1.19 -13.29
CA PHE A 68 -17.51 -0.53 -12.09
C PHE A 68 -16.00 -0.34 -12.26
N ALA A 69 -15.50 0.81 -11.82
CA ALA A 69 -14.06 1.13 -11.85
C ALA A 69 -13.65 1.77 -10.52
N THR A 70 -12.48 1.39 -10.02
CA THR A 70 -11.91 1.94 -8.80
C THR A 70 -10.39 2.04 -8.88
N ASP A 71 -9.82 2.94 -8.09
CA ASP A 71 -8.38 3.02 -7.88
C ASP A 71 -8.04 2.42 -6.51
N ALA A 72 -7.10 1.48 -6.50
CA ALA A 72 -6.49 0.98 -5.29
C ALA A 72 -5.13 1.65 -5.10
N LEU A 73 -4.92 2.16 -3.90
CA LEU A 73 -3.73 2.90 -3.51
C LEU A 73 -3.08 2.20 -2.34
N LEU A 74 -1.77 2.02 -2.40
CA LEU A 74 -0.97 1.56 -1.29
C LEU A 74 -0.02 2.69 -0.89
N LEU A 75 -0.02 3.06 0.38
CA LEU A 75 0.84 4.11 0.91
C LEU A 75 1.85 3.50 1.89
N PHE A 76 3.11 3.79 1.67
CA PHE A 76 4.22 3.40 2.54
C PHE A 76 4.96 4.65 3.03
N PRO A 77 5.50 4.67 4.25
CA PRO A 77 6.53 5.61 4.65
C PRO A 77 7.74 5.55 3.69
N GLU A 78 8.20 6.71 3.18
CA GLU A 78 9.25 6.72 2.13
C GLU A 78 10.55 6.09 2.63
N GLN A 79 11.02 6.49 3.82
CA GLN A 79 12.31 6.00 4.35
C GLN A 79 12.28 4.50 4.61
N GLY A 80 11.24 4.01 5.30
CA GLY A 80 11.11 2.59 5.60
C GLY A 80 10.97 1.72 4.35
N SER A 81 10.21 2.17 3.36
CA SER A 81 10.04 1.43 2.11
C SER A 81 11.32 1.37 1.29
N LEU A 82 12.09 2.46 1.22
CA LEU A 82 13.36 2.50 0.53
C LEU A 82 14.41 1.62 1.21
N GLU A 83 14.43 1.58 2.53
CA GLU A 83 15.34 0.70 3.26
C GLU A 83 15.07 -0.79 2.94
N ILE A 84 13.80 -1.19 2.92
CA ILE A 84 13.39 -2.55 2.54
C ILE A 84 13.86 -2.88 1.12
N VAL A 85 13.58 -1.99 0.18
CA VAL A 85 13.93 -2.19 -1.23
C VAL A 85 15.43 -2.27 -1.46
N ARG A 86 16.21 -1.39 -0.85
CA ARG A 86 17.68 -1.40 -0.97
C ARG A 86 18.28 -2.70 -0.47
N ARG A 87 17.80 -3.20 0.65
CA ARG A 87 18.18 -4.51 1.17
C ARG A 87 17.81 -5.65 0.22
N MET A 88 16.62 -5.61 -0.35
CA MET A 88 16.17 -6.59 -1.34
C MET A 88 17.08 -6.61 -2.57
N LEU A 89 17.53 -5.46 -3.02
CA LEU A 89 18.44 -5.32 -4.18
C LEU A 89 19.92 -5.58 -3.84
N GLY A 90 20.26 -5.68 -2.55
CA GLY A 90 21.65 -5.81 -2.10
C GLY A 90 22.48 -4.55 -2.31
N GLU A 91 21.82 -3.40 -2.42
CA GLU A 91 22.45 -2.10 -2.63
C GLU A 91 22.62 -1.36 -1.31
N ASP A 92 23.86 -0.91 -1.04
CA ASP A 92 24.20 -0.09 0.13
C ASP A 92 24.27 1.40 -0.28
N THR A 93 23.28 1.84 -1.05
CA THR A 93 23.30 3.19 -1.65
C THR A 93 22.59 4.20 -0.76
N SER A 94 23.33 5.23 -0.37
CA SER A 94 22.83 6.44 0.30
C SER A 94 22.32 7.49 -0.71
N ALA A 95 21.66 7.06 -1.79
CA ALA A 95 21.10 7.99 -2.77
C ALA A 95 20.00 8.86 -2.14
N GLU A 96 20.08 10.16 -2.36
CA GLU A 96 19.05 11.13 -1.86
C GLU A 96 17.71 10.97 -2.56
N HIS A 97 17.68 10.31 -3.72
CA HIS A 97 16.49 10.14 -4.53
C HIS A 97 16.26 8.67 -4.86
N ILE A 98 14.99 8.30 -4.98
CA ILE A 98 14.58 6.98 -5.42
C ILE A 98 15.08 6.71 -6.85
N THR A 99 15.77 5.59 -7.05
CA THR A 99 16.23 5.13 -8.37
C THR A 99 15.10 4.44 -9.14
N GLU A 100 15.26 4.28 -10.47
CA GLU A 100 14.30 3.52 -11.27
C GLU A 100 14.16 2.07 -10.79
N LEU A 101 15.27 1.43 -10.43
CA LEU A 101 15.27 0.07 -9.91
C LEU A 101 14.54 -0.06 -8.57
N GLU A 102 14.69 0.93 -7.69
CA GLU A 102 13.95 1.00 -6.42
C GLU A 102 12.46 1.23 -6.67
N GLN A 103 12.09 2.04 -7.66
CA GLN A 103 10.70 2.24 -8.06
C GLN A 103 10.07 0.94 -8.59
N ASP A 104 10.79 0.20 -9.44
CA ASP A 104 10.33 -1.08 -9.98
C ASP A 104 10.14 -2.12 -8.87
N ALA A 105 11.06 -2.18 -7.91
CA ALA A 105 10.95 -3.06 -6.76
C ALA A 105 9.76 -2.71 -5.85
N LEU A 106 9.52 -1.42 -5.59
CA LEU A 106 8.33 -0.95 -4.86
C LEU A 106 7.04 -1.26 -5.63
N ALA A 107 7.06 -1.11 -6.95
CA ALA A 107 5.93 -1.45 -7.80
C ALA A 107 5.57 -2.94 -7.67
N GLU A 108 6.57 -3.84 -7.67
CA GLU A 108 6.35 -5.27 -7.52
C GLU A 108 5.77 -5.64 -6.15
N ILE A 109 6.32 -5.07 -5.08
CA ILE A 109 5.78 -5.25 -3.72
C ILE A 109 4.33 -4.79 -3.64
N GLY A 110 4.06 -3.59 -4.14
CA GLY A 110 2.71 -3.03 -4.15
C GLY A 110 1.74 -3.85 -4.99
N ASN A 111 2.19 -4.34 -6.14
CA ASN A 111 1.42 -5.19 -7.03
C ASN A 111 0.94 -6.47 -6.31
N ILE A 112 1.82 -7.13 -5.58
CA ILE A 112 1.49 -8.35 -4.81
C ILE A 112 0.41 -8.04 -3.77
N ILE A 113 0.61 -7.00 -2.95
CA ILE A 113 -0.32 -6.67 -1.86
C ILE A 113 -1.67 -6.23 -2.42
N ILE A 114 -1.67 -5.31 -3.39
CA ILE A 114 -2.91 -4.78 -3.98
C ILE A 114 -3.69 -5.90 -4.68
N ASN A 115 -3.03 -6.72 -5.50
CA ASN A 115 -3.74 -7.78 -6.21
C ASN A 115 -4.27 -8.87 -5.26
N SER A 116 -3.57 -9.23 -4.20
CA SER A 116 -4.09 -10.15 -3.18
C SER A 116 -5.36 -9.58 -2.52
N CYS A 117 -5.35 -8.31 -2.13
CA CYS A 117 -6.53 -7.65 -1.56
C CYS A 117 -7.69 -7.57 -2.57
N MET A 118 -7.40 -7.20 -3.81
CA MET A 118 -8.43 -7.07 -4.85
C MET A 118 -8.99 -8.44 -5.28
N SER A 119 -8.18 -9.49 -5.33
CA SER A 119 -8.66 -10.86 -5.60
C SER A 119 -9.67 -11.32 -4.55
N SER A 120 -9.38 -11.10 -3.26
CA SER A 120 -10.31 -11.47 -2.20
C SER A 120 -11.59 -10.65 -2.21
N LEU A 121 -11.52 -9.39 -2.62
CA LEU A 121 -12.72 -8.57 -2.83
C LEU A 121 -13.52 -9.08 -4.05
N ALA A 122 -12.85 -9.45 -5.14
CA ALA A 122 -13.46 -10.05 -6.31
C ALA A 122 -14.24 -11.32 -5.96
N ASP A 123 -13.62 -12.22 -5.20
CA ASP A 123 -14.24 -13.46 -4.72
C ASP A 123 -15.44 -13.17 -3.82
N LEU A 124 -15.31 -12.21 -2.90
CA LEU A 124 -16.38 -11.81 -2.00
C LEU A 124 -17.60 -11.26 -2.74
N PHE A 125 -17.38 -10.49 -3.80
CA PHE A 125 -18.46 -9.88 -4.61
C PHE A 125 -18.88 -10.74 -5.81
N GLY A 126 -18.19 -11.85 -6.07
CA GLY A 126 -18.48 -12.72 -7.21
C GLY A 126 -18.25 -12.05 -8.57
N SER A 127 -17.28 -11.14 -8.65
CA SER A 127 -16.99 -10.32 -9.83
C SER A 127 -15.59 -10.58 -10.36
N GLU A 128 -15.42 -10.64 -11.66
CA GLU A 128 -14.10 -10.63 -12.28
C GLU A 128 -13.54 -9.20 -12.29
N ILE A 129 -12.31 -9.04 -11.81
CA ILE A 129 -11.64 -7.75 -11.73
C ILE A 129 -10.36 -7.79 -12.57
N THR A 130 -10.15 -6.75 -13.38
CA THR A 130 -8.93 -6.58 -14.17
C THR A 130 -8.17 -5.34 -13.69
N GLY A 131 -6.89 -5.49 -13.34
CA GLY A 131 -6.02 -4.43 -12.86
C GLY A 131 -5.08 -3.89 -13.94
N SER A 132 -4.72 -2.60 -13.83
CA SER A 132 -3.64 -2.00 -14.61
C SER A 132 -2.26 -2.38 -14.05
N LEU A 133 -1.19 -1.99 -14.74
CA LEU A 133 0.15 -2.01 -14.16
C LEU A 133 0.24 -0.99 -13.01
N PRO A 134 1.02 -1.31 -11.96
CA PRO A 134 1.24 -0.39 -10.85
C PRO A 134 2.03 0.85 -11.29
N ARG A 135 1.73 1.99 -10.65
CA ARG A 135 2.50 3.24 -10.80
C ARG A 135 2.97 3.70 -9.45
N VAL A 136 4.26 3.98 -9.33
CA VAL A 136 4.89 4.47 -8.10
C VAL A 136 5.12 5.97 -8.17
N GLN A 137 4.81 6.65 -7.07
CA GLN A 137 5.11 8.08 -6.88
C GLN A 137 5.43 8.32 -5.41
N CYS A 138 6.59 8.90 -5.11
CA CYS A 138 6.93 9.34 -3.77
C CYS A 138 6.83 10.87 -3.69
N SER A 139 6.09 11.38 -2.70
CA SER A 139 5.84 12.81 -2.54
C SER A 139 5.30 13.12 -1.13
N SER A 140 5.04 14.40 -0.86
CA SER A 140 4.36 14.80 0.37
C SER A 140 2.91 14.29 0.41
N VAL A 141 2.40 14.04 1.62
CA VAL A 141 1.02 13.58 1.85
C VAL A 141 -0.01 14.45 1.12
N ALA A 142 0.16 15.77 1.17
CA ALA A 142 -0.76 16.72 0.54
C ALA A 142 -0.89 16.47 -0.97
N ARG A 143 0.22 16.20 -1.67
CA ARG A 143 0.21 15.95 -3.13
C ARG A 143 -0.33 14.57 -3.49
N LEU A 144 -0.13 13.57 -2.63
CA LEU A 144 -0.53 12.19 -2.94
C LEU A 144 -2.04 11.96 -2.84
N LEU A 145 -2.76 12.79 -2.10
CA LEU A 145 -4.20 12.66 -1.85
C LEU A 145 -5.04 13.75 -2.54
N ASP A 146 -4.43 14.70 -3.24
CA ASP A 146 -5.06 15.90 -3.79
C ASP A 146 -5.80 15.66 -5.14
N ASP A 147 -5.70 14.46 -5.72
CA ASP A 147 -6.17 14.19 -7.08
C ASP A 147 -7.71 14.02 -7.21
N LYS A 148 -8.49 14.06 -6.13
CA LYS A 148 -9.94 13.79 -6.14
C LYS A 148 -10.71 14.64 -5.14
N ALA A 149 -12.05 14.67 -5.30
CA ALA A 149 -12.94 15.41 -4.41
C ALA A 149 -12.72 15.06 -2.93
N PRO A 150 -12.51 16.04 -2.06
CA PRO A 150 -12.11 15.84 -0.67
C PRO A 150 -13.16 15.12 0.18
N GLU A 151 -14.43 15.29 -0.15
CA GLU A 151 -15.56 14.66 0.54
C GLU A 151 -15.81 13.21 0.11
N ASN A 152 -15.13 12.69 -0.91
CA ASN A 152 -15.30 11.31 -1.33
C ASN A 152 -14.98 10.35 -0.20
N LEU A 153 -15.92 9.43 0.03
CA LEU A 153 -15.72 8.34 0.97
C LEU A 153 -14.78 7.31 0.38
N ILE A 154 -13.83 6.89 1.18
CA ILE A 154 -12.86 5.84 0.80
C ILE A 154 -12.86 4.73 1.83
N LEU A 155 -12.67 3.51 1.36
CA LEU A 155 -12.31 2.37 2.19
C LEU A 155 -10.82 2.47 2.51
N VAL A 156 -10.47 2.39 3.78
CA VAL A 156 -9.09 2.37 4.26
C VAL A 156 -8.85 1.09 5.04
N ALA A 157 -7.85 0.31 4.66
CA ALA A 157 -7.33 -0.77 5.48
C ALA A 157 -5.91 -0.40 5.93
N ARG A 158 -5.74 -0.21 7.24
CA ARG A 158 -4.43 0.04 7.84
C ARG A 158 -3.82 -1.26 8.33
N ILE A 159 -2.58 -1.50 7.93
CA ILE A 159 -1.85 -2.72 8.19
C ILE A 159 -0.50 -2.33 8.81
N GLY A 160 -0.20 -2.81 10.00
CA GLY A 160 1.16 -2.73 10.57
C GLY A 160 2.05 -3.76 9.90
N MET A 161 3.30 -3.39 9.68
CA MET A 161 4.32 -4.25 9.09
C MET A 161 5.55 -4.24 9.98
N SER A 162 6.14 -5.41 10.22
CA SER A 162 7.40 -5.56 10.94
C SER A 162 8.32 -6.57 10.27
N MET A 163 9.62 -6.33 10.38
CA MET A 163 10.69 -7.19 9.91
C MET A 163 11.64 -7.44 11.08
N SER A 164 11.58 -8.64 11.64
CA SER A 164 12.26 -8.97 12.90
C SER A 164 13.78 -8.91 12.78
N ALA A 165 14.35 -9.34 11.66
CA ALA A 165 15.80 -9.41 11.46
C ALA A 165 16.51 -8.05 11.52
N HIS A 166 15.79 -6.94 11.27
CA HIS A 166 16.37 -5.61 11.17
C HIS A 166 15.71 -4.57 12.09
N ASN A 167 14.79 -4.99 12.94
CA ASN A 167 14.06 -4.08 13.83
C ASN A 167 13.33 -2.96 13.05
N LEU A 168 12.94 -3.25 11.80
CA LEU A 168 12.15 -2.35 10.98
C LEU A 168 10.67 -2.52 11.29
N SER A 169 10.00 -1.43 11.52
CA SER A 169 8.55 -1.41 11.68
C SER A 169 7.95 -0.23 10.93
N GLY A 170 6.79 -0.44 10.38
CA GLY A 170 6.08 0.58 9.62
C GLY A 170 4.61 0.25 9.48
N PHE A 171 3.93 0.96 8.63
CA PHE A 171 2.54 0.68 8.29
C PHE A 171 2.33 0.79 6.78
N VAL A 172 1.30 0.10 6.33
CA VAL A 172 0.81 0.16 4.96
C VAL A 172 -0.65 0.61 5.03
N LEU A 173 -1.04 1.53 4.17
CA LEU A 173 -2.43 1.91 3.99
C LEU A 173 -2.88 1.45 2.60
N PHE A 174 -3.87 0.57 2.59
CA PHE A 174 -4.61 0.24 1.38
C PHE A 174 -5.84 1.12 1.31
N LEU A 175 -6.01 1.83 0.20
CA LEU A 175 -7.12 2.74 -0.04
C LEU A 175 -7.88 2.31 -1.29
N MET A 176 -9.20 2.41 -1.25
CA MET A 176 -10.05 2.16 -2.39
C MET A 176 -11.19 3.18 -2.42
N ASP A 177 -11.43 3.80 -3.56
CA ASP A 177 -12.60 4.65 -3.77
C ASP A 177 -13.88 3.80 -3.73
N VAL A 178 -14.94 4.31 -3.13
CA VAL A 178 -16.22 3.61 -2.94
C VAL A 178 -17.37 4.31 -3.65
#